data_4aa0380a0dfa772d71fea2a5612b55fb
#
_entry.id   4aa0380a0dfa772d71fea2a5612b55fb
#
_cell.length_a   1.000
_cell.length_b   1.000
_cell.length_c   1.000
_cell.angle_alpha   90.00
_cell.angle_beta   90.00
_cell.angle_gamma   90.00
#
_symmetry.space_group_name_H-M   'P 1'
#
loop_
_entity.id
_entity.type
_entity.pdbx_description
1 polymer ?
#
loop_
_entity_poly.entity_id
_entity_poly.type
_entity_poly.pdbx_seq_one_letter_code
_entity_poly.pdbx_strand_id
1 'polypeptide(L)'
;MNKEEFAKVYRHSLAHILAKAVMEIYGKENVQIAIGPEIADGFYYDFVLPKNVTNDDFPAIEEKMREIIKRREDWVCKELSKSEALEVFKDQIFKVELINDLPEDERLTVYYTGDDFVDLCRGPHISNSQELMNCAFQIKSASGSYWRGDENREQLQRIYVYAFLNKQDLKEHLKLVKEAMERDHKKIGPALDLFMFQPSAPGMPYWLPRGWKLFNALKEFWSYIHDEHGYQEISGPVLSSSELWEISGHWGHYKENMFVVPPANEGDKIYALKPMNCPNAILAYKRSLHSYKDLPIRISQTDTIHRKEKSGELNGLFRVQMFRQDDAHTILAENQVADEIADIMKIADEIYGTLGLKYRAELSTRPDDYMGDIESWNKAEAGLKAILDNQYGEGNYEINEGDGAFYGPKIDLQMTDALGREWQMGTIQLDFQLPLNFDLKYTAADGSQQRPVMIHRAIFGSFERFIGILIENFKGAFPFWLSPVQVGIVPIRPEHNEYAEKVAKLLRKNRIRFEVDYENRNMKEKIKAYKNSKAPYIIVLGDKEASENTVSVNVRGSNKQIQNVPLDKFIEMCNEMNLEHNLELIVEL
;
A
#
# COMPACT_ATOMS: atom_id res chain seq x y z
N MET A 1 -4.79 30.41 14.43
CA MET A 1 -5.26 29.05 14.06
C MET A 1 -5.02 28.87 12.58
N ASN A 2 -4.29 27.84 12.17
CA ASN A 2 -4.06 27.56 10.76
C ASN A 2 -5.31 26.88 10.14
N LYS A 3 -5.33 26.67 8.80
CA LYS A 3 -6.51 26.10 8.10
C LYS A 3 -6.85 24.68 8.61
N GLU A 4 -5.85 23.94 9.03
CA GLU A 4 -5.99 22.57 9.50
C GLU A 4 -6.56 22.50 10.92
N GLU A 5 -6.06 23.31 11.84
CA GLU A 5 -6.60 23.43 13.20
C GLU A 5 -8.06 23.89 13.17
N PHE A 6 -8.37 24.82 12.27
CA PHE A 6 -9.73 25.30 12.07
C PHE A 6 -10.64 24.17 11.55
N ALA A 7 -10.15 23.36 10.62
CA ALA A 7 -10.89 22.21 10.12
C ALA A 7 -11.18 21.17 11.22
N LYS A 8 -10.23 20.93 12.14
CA LYS A 8 -10.43 20.03 13.28
C LYS A 8 -11.55 20.52 14.20
N VAL A 9 -11.56 21.79 14.57
CA VAL A 9 -12.62 22.39 15.42
C VAL A 9 -14.01 22.24 14.79
N TYR A 10 -14.13 22.49 13.49
CA TYR A 10 -15.41 22.34 12.80
C TYR A 10 -15.86 20.88 12.70
N ARG A 11 -14.95 19.94 12.38
CA ARG A 11 -15.26 18.51 12.34
C ARG A 11 -15.73 17.99 13.69
N HIS A 12 -15.02 18.37 14.75
CA HIS A 12 -15.40 18.00 16.11
C HIS A 12 -16.77 18.57 16.50
N SER A 13 -17.05 19.81 16.15
CA SER A 13 -18.37 20.41 16.38
C SER A 13 -19.47 19.74 15.54
N LEU A 14 -19.20 19.39 14.29
CA LEU A 14 -20.15 18.62 13.47
C LEU A 14 -20.45 17.23 14.03
N ALA A 15 -19.50 16.60 14.75
CA ALA A 15 -19.74 15.34 15.44
C ALA A 15 -20.81 15.46 16.53
N HIS A 16 -20.79 16.56 17.30
CA HIS A 16 -21.86 16.88 18.27
C HIS A 16 -23.20 17.17 17.57
N ILE A 17 -23.19 17.88 16.44
CA ILE A 17 -24.40 18.10 15.63
C ILE A 17 -24.99 16.78 15.13
N LEU A 18 -24.15 15.82 14.71
CA LEU A 18 -24.60 14.47 14.34
C LEU A 18 -25.25 13.77 15.53
N ALA A 19 -24.57 13.78 16.69
CA ALA A 19 -25.10 13.13 17.90
C ALA A 19 -26.47 13.72 18.30
N LYS A 20 -26.59 15.06 18.31
CA LYS A 20 -27.84 15.75 18.55
C LYS A 20 -28.92 15.38 17.53
N ALA A 21 -28.56 15.34 16.23
CA ALA A 21 -29.52 14.98 15.16
C ALA A 21 -30.05 13.56 15.31
N VAL A 22 -29.17 12.61 15.60
CA VAL A 22 -29.54 11.20 15.84
C VAL A 22 -30.43 11.07 17.08
N MET A 23 -30.12 11.77 18.17
CA MET A 23 -30.96 11.78 19.38
C MET A 23 -32.33 12.42 19.14
N GLU A 24 -32.42 13.47 18.31
CA GLU A 24 -33.71 14.05 17.96
C GLU A 24 -34.58 13.16 17.06
N ILE A 25 -33.95 12.38 16.16
CA ILE A 25 -34.69 11.48 15.24
C ILE A 25 -35.19 10.22 15.97
N TYR A 26 -34.37 9.62 16.83
CA TYR A 26 -34.68 8.31 17.44
C TYR A 26 -35.20 8.40 18.87
N GLY A 27 -35.24 9.62 19.47
CA GLY A 27 -35.61 9.86 20.87
C GLY A 27 -34.40 9.78 21.80
N LYS A 28 -34.22 10.80 22.63
CA LYS A 28 -33.05 10.87 23.54
C LYS A 28 -32.93 9.69 24.48
N GLU A 29 -34.06 9.20 24.96
CA GLU A 29 -34.18 8.05 25.86
C GLU A 29 -33.82 6.71 25.23
N ASN A 30 -33.82 6.66 23.89
CA ASN A 30 -33.56 5.43 23.12
C ASN A 30 -32.14 5.37 22.53
N VAL A 31 -31.35 6.42 22.68
CA VAL A 31 -30.03 6.56 22.07
C VAL A 31 -28.97 6.65 23.16
N GLN A 32 -27.99 5.75 23.09
CA GLN A 32 -26.75 5.87 23.87
C GLN A 32 -25.64 6.44 22.99
N ILE A 33 -25.02 7.52 23.42
CA ILE A 33 -23.89 8.13 22.72
C ILE A 33 -22.57 7.68 23.37
N ALA A 34 -21.56 7.38 22.54
CA ALA A 34 -20.25 6.97 23.03
C ALA A 34 -19.19 8.04 22.77
N ILE A 35 -18.44 7.93 21.67
CA ILE A 35 -17.37 8.87 21.31
C ILE A 35 -17.50 9.31 19.85
N GLY A 36 -17.06 10.54 19.56
CA GLY A 36 -17.11 11.12 18.22
C GLY A 36 -15.88 11.97 17.86
N PRO A 37 -14.70 11.34 17.63
CA PRO A 37 -13.50 12.07 17.26
C PRO A 37 -13.52 12.53 15.81
N GLU A 38 -12.75 13.59 15.53
CA GLU A 38 -12.42 14.00 14.17
C GLU A 38 -11.40 13.03 13.54
N ILE A 39 -11.44 12.93 12.21
CA ILE A 39 -10.50 12.19 11.38
C ILE A 39 -10.07 13.06 10.18
N ALA A 40 -9.08 12.61 9.42
CA ALA A 40 -8.45 13.38 8.35
C ALA A 40 -9.41 13.96 7.29
N ASP A 41 -10.49 13.25 6.96
CA ASP A 41 -11.47 13.65 5.94
C ASP A 41 -12.88 13.94 6.49
N GLY A 42 -13.01 13.97 7.83
CA GLY A 42 -14.29 14.19 8.48
C GLY A 42 -14.30 13.83 9.95
N PHE A 43 -15.28 13.02 10.36
CA PHE A 43 -15.42 12.53 11.73
C PHE A 43 -16.27 11.26 11.74
N TYR A 44 -16.34 10.58 12.88
CA TYR A 44 -17.36 9.57 13.15
C TYR A 44 -18.00 9.78 14.51
N TYR A 45 -19.09 9.10 14.76
CA TYR A 45 -19.67 9.01 16.08
C TYR A 45 -20.26 7.62 16.32
N ASP A 46 -20.08 7.10 17.54
CA ASP A 46 -20.51 5.77 17.96
C ASP A 46 -21.79 5.83 18.78
N PHE A 47 -22.75 4.98 18.44
CA PHE A 47 -24.08 4.94 19.05
C PHE A 47 -24.52 3.52 19.39
N VAL A 48 -25.38 3.38 20.43
CA VAL A 48 -26.35 2.30 20.49
C VAL A 48 -27.70 2.88 20.10
N LEU A 49 -28.35 2.27 19.11
CA LEU A 49 -29.57 2.76 18.49
C LEU A 49 -30.69 1.71 18.61
N PRO A 50 -32.00 2.14 18.67
CA PRO A 50 -33.12 1.21 18.72
C PRO A 50 -33.28 0.39 17.43
N LYS A 51 -32.75 0.88 16.30
CA LYS A 51 -32.62 0.16 15.03
C LYS A 51 -31.31 0.56 14.33
N ASN A 52 -30.75 -0.34 13.52
CA ASN A 52 -29.58 -0.03 12.74
C ASN A 52 -29.89 1.02 11.67
N VAL A 53 -29.01 2.03 11.57
CA VAL A 53 -29.03 3.04 10.50
C VAL A 53 -28.53 2.40 9.21
N THR A 54 -29.25 2.62 8.13
CA THR A 54 -28.94 2.16 6.78
C THR A 54 -28.72 3.35 5.84
N ASN A 55 -28.29 3.06 4.61
CA ASN A 55 -28.11 4.12 3.60
C ASN A 55 -29.38 4.93 3.33
N ASP A 56 -30.55 4.34 3.54
CA ASP A 56 -31.84 5.01 3.33
C ASP A 56 -32.13 6.07 4.41
N ASP A 57 -31.53 5.93 5.60
CA ASP A 57 -31.69 6.87 6.71
C ASP A 57 -30.75 8.10 6.57
N PHE A 58 -29.66 8.00 5.78
CA PHE A 58 -28.64 9.08 5.68
C PHE A 58 -29.19 10.44 5.28
N PRO A 59 -30.04 10.57 4.24
CA PRO A 59 -30.59 11.88 3.86
C PRO A 59 -31.36 12.57 4.98
N ALA A 60 -32.13 11.81 5.77
CA ALA A 60 -32.92 12.34 6.88
C ALA A 60 -32.03 12.86 8.03
N ILE A 61 -30.95 12.11 8.34
CA ILE A 61 -29.97 12.50 9.36
C ILE A 61 -29.24 13.77 8.91
N GLU A 62 -28.76 13.82 7.65
CA GLU A 62 -28.10 15.01 7.10
C GLU A 62 -29.01 16.25 7.07
N GLU A 63 -30.27 16.08 6.73
CA GLU A 63 -31.25 17.19 6.74
C GLU A 63 -31.46 17.68 8.17
N LYS A 64 -31.59 16.79 9.15
CA LYS A 64 -31.72 17.14 10.57
C LYS A 64 -30.46 17.88 11.06
N MET A 65 -29.28 17.46 10.69
CA MET A 65 -28.04 18.20 11.01
C MET A 65 -28.08 19.62 10.45
N ARG A 66 -28.49 19.78 9.18
CA ARG A 66 -28.63 21.11 8.55
C ARG A 66 -29.69 21.97 9.24
N GLU A 67 -30.79 21.37 9.71
CA GLU A 67 -31.84 22.05 10.48
C GLU A 67 -31.29 22.59 11.81
N ILE A 68 -30.56 21.77 12.57
CA ILE A 68 -29.94 22.16 13.85
C ILE A 68 -28.93 23.30 13.64
N ILE A 69 -28.08 23.23 12.61
CA ILE A 69 -27.15 24.32 12.28
C ILE A 69 -27.88 25.64 12.02
N LYS A 70 -29.01 25.62 11.33
CA LYS A 70 -29.81 26.80 11.03
C LYS A 70 -30.49 27.42 12.25
N ARG A 71 -30.63 26.68 13.36
CA ARG A 71 -31.20 27.20 14.62
C ARG A 71 -30.30 28.25 15.28
N ARG A 72 -28.98 28.29 14.91
CA ARG A 72 -28.00 29.24 15.42
C ARG A 72 -27.82 29.12 16.95
N GLU A 73 -27.79 27.93 17.46
CA GLU A 73 -27.66 27.63 18.88
C GLU A 73 -26.27 27.97 19.40
N ASP A 74 -26.23 28.53 20.62
CA ASP A 74 -24.97 28.83 21.30
C ASP A 74 -24.34 27.57 21.88
N TRP A 75 -23.01 27.58 21.93
CA TRP A 75 -22.21 26.50 22.51
C TRP A 75 -21.58 27.00 23.81
N VAL A 76 -21.87 26.31 24.91
CA VAL A 76 -21.41 26.71 26.23
C VAL A 76 -20.57 25.61 26.86
N CYS A 77 -19.29 25.92 27.10
CA CYS A 77 -18.39 25.05 27.87
C CYS A 77 -18.63 25.27 29.36
N LYS A 78 -18.77 24.18 30.11
CA LYS A 78 -18.80 24.21 31.58
C LYS A 78 -17.82 23.22 32.14
N GLU A 79 -17.15 23.62 33.21
CA GLU A 79 -16.36 22.72 34.03
C GLU A 79 -17.22 22.15 35.16
N LEU A 80 -17.24 20.83 35.29
CA LEU A 80 -18.00 20.11 36.31
C LEU A 80 -17.05 19.27 37.17
N SER A 81 -17.44 19.04 38.41
CA SER A 81 -16.88 17.97 39.23
C SER A 81 -17.33 16.61 38.70
N LYS A 82 -16.63 15.56 39.07
CA LYS A 82 -16.98 14.17 38.68
C LYS A 82 -18.42 13.83 39.09
N SER A 83 -18.83 14.21 40.30
CA SER A 83 -20.20 13.98 40.80
C SER A 83 -21.27 14.73 40.00
N GLU A 84 -21.01 16.00 39.64
CA GLU A 84 -21.92 16.77 38.79
C GLU A 84 -22.02 16.19 37.38
N ALA A 85 -20.87 15.76 36.79
CA ALA A 85 -20.85 15.11 35.48
C ALA A 85 -21.61 13.77 35.47
N LEU A 86 -21.46 12.94 36.52
CA LEU A 86 -22.21 11.70 36.67
C LEU A 86 -23.73 11.93 36.73
N GLU A 87 -24.20 13.00 37.36
CA GLU A 87 -25.63 13.32 37.38
C GLU A 87 -26.13 13.80 36.00
N VAL A 88 -25.33 14.59 35.28
CA VAL A 88 -25.65 15.03 33.91
C VAL A 88 -25.78 13.87 32.95
N PHE A 89 -24.89 12.88 33.04
CA PHE A 89 -24.81 11.74 32.11
C PHE A 89 -25.38 10.43 32.66
N LYS A 90 -26.15 10.46 33.76
CA LYS A 90 -26.65 9.24 34.44
C LYS A 90 -27.38 8.25 33.52
N ASP A 91 -28.03 8.74 32.47
CA ASP A 91 -28.76 7.94 31.49
C ASP A 91 -27.91 7.53 30.28
N GLN A 92 -26.61 7.88 30.23
CA GLN A 92 -25.66 7.61 29.16
C GLN A 92 -24.53 6.70 29.63
N ILE A 93 -24.72 5.38 29.49
CA ILE A 93 -23.86 4.35 30.11
C ILE A 93 -22.38 4.50 29.75
N PHE A 94 -22.06 4.81 28.48
CA PHE A 94 -20.68 4.96 28.04
C PHE A 94 -20.02 6.23 28.59
N LYS A 95 -20.78 7.31 28.74
CA LYS A 95 -20.28 8.55 29.36
C LYS A 95 -20.03 8.35 30.85
N VAL A 96 -20.93 7.64 31.54
CA VAL A 96 -20.73 7.26 32.95
C VAL A 96 -19.46 6.43 33.13
N GLU A 97 -19.23 5.45 32.24
CA GLU A 97 -18.00 4.62 32.29
C GLU A 97 -16.75 5.48 32.07
N LEU A 98 -16.74 6.35 31.03
CA LEU A 98 -15.63 7.26 30.75
C LEU A 98 -15.31 8.18 31.94
N ILE A 99 -16.35 8.72 32.59
CA ILE A 99 -16.20 9.60 33.76
C ILE A 99 -15.62 8.80 34.94
N ASN A 100 -16.07 7.57 35.16
CA ASN A 100 -15.58 6.74 36.26
C ASN A 100 -14.10 6.35 36.12
N ASP A 101 -13.59 6.23 34.92
CA ASP A 101 -12.17 5.94 34.65
C ASP A 101 -11.22 7.11 34.94
N LEU A 102 -11.76 8.33 35.12
CA LEU A 102 -10.95 9.52 35.39
C LEU A 102 -10.68 9.69 36.89
N PRO A 103 -9.57 10.34 37.29
CA PRO A 103 -9.26 10.65 38.67
C PRO A 103 -10.37 11.44 39.37
N GLU A 104 -10.51 11.27 40.71
CA GLU A 104 -11.60 11.92 41.48
C GLU A 104 -11.49 13.44 41.53
N ASP A 105 -10.29 13.99 41.45
CA ASP A 105 -9.98 15.41 41.49
C ASP A 105 -9.90 16.07 40.11
N GLU A 106 -10.10 15.31 39.02
CA GLU A 106 -10.09 15.87 37.68
C GLU A 106 -11.35 16.70 37.40
N ARG A 107 -11.15 17.94 36.94
CA ARG A 107 -12.22 18.79 36.44
C ARG A 107 -12.57 18.39 35.02
N LEU A 108 -13.86 18.11 34.79
CA LEU A 108 -14.37 17.63 33.52
C LEU A 108 -15.02 18.76 32.74
N THR A 109 -14.68 18.87 31.48
CA THR A 109 -15.35 19.82 30.59
C THR A 109 -16.49 19.16 29.85
N VAL A 110 -17.63 19.84 29.80
CA VAL A 110 -18.82 19.45 29.03
C VAL A 110 -19.24 20.62 28.14
N TYR A 111 -19.74 20.28 26.96
CA TYR A 111 -20.23 21.27 26.02
C TYR A 111 -21.75 21.12 25.82
N TYR A 112 -22.47 22.19 26.09
CA TYR A 112 -23.87 22.31 25.79
C TYR A 112 -24.06 22.91 24.39
N THR A 113 -24.96 22.36 23.59
CA THR A 113 -25.37 22.88 22.28
C THR A 113 -26.86 23.19 22.33
N GLY A 114 -27.19 24.47 22.45
CA GLY A 114 -28.54 24.89 22.80
C GLY A 114 -28.93 24.43 24.22
N ASP A 115 -30.24 24.33 24.47
CA ASP A 115 -30.78 24.00 25.80
C ASP A 115 -30.92 22.48 26.04
N ASP A 116 -30.77 21.66 25.03
CA ASP A 116 -31.29 20.30 25.02
C ASP A 116 -30.26 19.21 24.67
N PHE A 117 -29.02 19.56 24.35
CA PHE A 117 -27.92 18.61 24.09
C PHE A 117 -26.68 18.96 24.90
N VAL A 118 -26.04 17.92 25.49
CA VAL A 118 -24.77 18.04 26.20
C VAL A 118 -23.89 16.84 25.87
N ASP A 119 -22.59 17.08 25.73
CA ASP A 119 -21.59 16.03 25.56
C ASP A 119 -20.35 16.24 26.43
N LEU A 120 -19.74 15.13 26.86
CA LEU A 120 -18.46 15.10 27.59
C LEU A 120 -17.32 15.25 26.59
N CYS A 121 -16.60 16.37 26.65
CA CYS A 121 -15.60 16.71 25.64
C CYS A 121 -14.58 17.72 26.16
N ARG A 122 -13.32 17.56 25.71
CA ARG A 122 -12.24 18.52 26.03
C ARG A 122 -12.20 19.74 25.09
N GLY A 123 -13.01 19.74 24.03
CA GLY A 123 -12.97 20.79 23.02
C GLY A 123 -11.66 20.87 22.24
N PRO A 124 -11.35 21.99 21.58
CA PRO A 124 -12.22 23.15 21.44
C PRO A 124 -13.38 22.97 20.46
N HIS A 125 -14.42 23.81 20.62
CA HIS A 125 -15.57 23.89 19.74
C HIS A 125 -15.82 25.32 19.25
N ILE A 126 -16.73 25.46 18.28
CA ILE A 126 -17.28 26.74 17.86
C ILE A 126 -18.05 27.41 19.00
N SER A 127 -18.32 28.71 18.84
CA SER A 127 -19.13 29.47 19.83
C SER A 127 -20.64 29.45 19.51
N ASN A 128 -21.00 29.34 18.24
CA ASN A 128 -22.38 29.28 17.78
C ASN A 128 -22.49 28.43 16.51
N SER A 129 -23.56 27.63 16.40
CA SER A 129 -23.74 26.72 15.25
C SER A 129 -23.83 27.45 13.89
N GLN A 130 -24.06 28.77 13.87
CA GLN A 130 -24.00 29.58 12.65
C GLN A 130 -22.67 29.51 11.95
N GLU A 131 -21.55 29.28 12.67
CA GLU A 131 -20.21 29.15 12.09
C GLU A 131 -20.11 27.95 11.15
N LEU A 132 -20.94 26.92 11.33
CA LEU A 132 -20.99 25.72 10.47
C LEU A 132 -21.83 25.88 9.19
N MET A 133 -22.47 27.02 8.97
CA MET A 133 -23.41 27.19 7.83
C MET A 133 -22.79 27.03 6.46
N ASN A 134 -21.49 27.32 6.33
CA ASN A 134 -20.74 27.13 5.08
C ASN A 134 -20.11 25.76 4.95
N CYS A 135 -20.07 24.98 6.03
CA CYS A 135 -19.50 23.64 6.02
C CYS A 135 -20.34 22.71 5.14
N ALA A 136 -19.64 21.83 4.45
CA ALA A 136 -20.27 20.79 3.65
C ALA A 136 -19.93 19.44 4.26
N PHE A 137 -20.95 18.59 4.42
CA PHE A 137 -20.81 17.25 4.96
C PHE A 137 -21.71 16.26 4.24
N GLN A 138 -21.30 14.99 4.26
CA GLN A 138 -22.06 13.88 3.71
C GLN A 138 -21.76 12.62 4.52
N ILE A 139 -22.79 11.86 4.90
CA ILE A 139 -22.58 10.57 5.55
C ILE A 139 -21.92 9.61 4.57
N LYS A 140 -20.79 9.03 4.98
CA LYS A 140 -20.00 8.08 4.21
C LYS A 140 -20.54 6.68 4.32
N SER A 141 -20.77 6.22 5.55
CA SER A 141 -21.20 4.86 5.85
C SER A 141 -21.62 4.73 7.30
N ALA A 142 -22.35 3.65 7.59
CA ALA A 142 -22.59 3.17 8.93
C ALA A 142 -22.09 1.72 9.04
N SER A 143 -21.36 1.38 10.11
CA SER A 143 -20.80 0.05 10.34
C SER A 143 -20.90 -0.35 11.81
N GLY A 144 -20.87 -1.66 12.08
CA GLY A 144 -20.71 -2.16 13.44
C GLY A 144 -19.32 -1.83 14.01
N SER A 145 -19.27 -1.53 15.28
CA SER A 145 -18.03 -1.46 16.07
C SER A 145 -18.31 -2.05 17.45
N TYR A 146 -17.26 -2.26 18.26
CA TYR A 146 -17.40 -2.69 19.64
C TYR A 146 -16.85 -1.64 20.58
N TRP A 147 -17.48 -1.51 21.74
CA TRP A 147 -17.01 -0.57 22.76
C TRP A 147 -15.55 -0.87 23.15
N ARG A 148 -14.68 0.14 23.05
CA ARG A 148 -13.21 0.02 23.27
C ARG A 148 -12.51 -1.03 22.39
N GLY A 149 -13.13 -1.44 21.30
CA GLY A 149 -12.56 -2.46 20.40
C GLY A 149 -12.61 -3.89 20.93
N ASP A 150 -13.31 -4.15 22.03
CA ASP A 150 -13.46 -5.47 22.61
C ASP A 150 -14.74 -6.16 22.10
N GLU A 151 -14.59 -7.25 21.37
CA GLU A 151 -15.70 -8.02 20.78
C GLU A 151 -16.65 -8.65 21.82
N ASN A 152 -16.23 -8.72 23.08
CA ASN A 152 -17.05 -9.19 24.20
C ASN A 152 -17.89 -8.06 24.85
N ARG A 153 -17.70 -6.81 24.41
CA ARG A 153 -18.40 -5.64 24.88
C ARG A 153 -19.59 -5.28 24.00
N GLU A 154 -20.28 -4.21 24.38
CA GLU A 154 -21.47 -3.73 23.67
C GLU A 154 -21.17 -3.42 22.21
N GLN A 155 -22.03 -3.93 21.34
CA GLN A 155 -21.98 -3.64 19.93
C GLN A 155 -22.55 -2.24 19.67
N LEU A 156 -21.76 -1.39 19.04
CA LEU A 156 -22.08 -0.02 18.66
C LEU A 156 -22.30 0.04 17.14
N GLN A 157 -23.02 1.08 16.73
CA GLN A 157 -23.06 1.48 15.33
C GLN A 157 -22.27 2.77 15.16
N ARG A 158 -21.24 2.73 14.30
CA ARG A 158 -20.38 3.85 13.97
C ARG A 158 -20.84 4.49 12.69
N ILE A 159 -21.18 5.79 12.73
CA ILE A 159 -21.58 6.58 11.57
C ILE A 159 -20.40 7.46 11.16
N TYR A 160 -19.85 7.24 9.97
CA TYR A 160 -18.77 8.04 9.39
C TYR A 160 -19.33 9.16 8.52
N VAL A 161 -18.75 10.35 8.63
CA VAL A 161 -19.18 11.54 7.89
C VAL A 161 -17.97 12.24 7.29
N TYR A 162 -18.01 12.49 5.97
CA TYR A 162 -17.10 13.42 5.32
C TYR A 162 -17.46 14.85 5.71
N ALA A 163 -16.48 15.68 6.09
CA ALA A 163 -16.73 17.07 6.50
C ALA A 163 -15.61 18.00 6.04
N PHE A 164 -16.01 19.05 5.31
CA PHE A 164 -15.13 20.04 4.71
C PHE A 164 -15.65 21.45 4.97
N LEU A 165 -14.76 22.45 4.93
CA LEU A 165 -15.09 23.85 5.21
C LEU A 165 -16.05 24.47 4.17
N ASN A 166 -16.12 23.88 2.98
CA ASN A 166 -17.01 24.36 1.92
C ASN A 166 -17.43 23.23 0.97
N LYS A 167 -18.43 23.51 0.12
CA LYS A 167 -18.99 22.56 -0.85
C LYS A 167 -18.00 22.17 -1.95
N GLN A 168 -17.08 23.04 -2.31
CA GLN A 168 -16.12 22.76 -3.37
C GLN A 168 -15.11 21.68 -2.92
N ASP A 169 -14.55 21.83 -1.72
CA ASP A 169 -13.62 20.87 -1.14
C ASP A 169 -14.27 19.48 -0.98
N LEU A 170 -15.53 19.43 -0.49
CA LEU A 170 -16.26 18.16 -0.41
C LEU A 170 -16.48 17.53 -1.80
N LYS A 171 -16.85 18.32 -2.80
CA LYS A 171 -17.05 17.82 -4.17
C LYS A 171 -15.77 17.25 -4.77
N GLU A 172 -14.65 17.92 -4.56
CA GLU A 172 -13.33 17.46 -5.01
C GLU A 172 -12.94 16.16 -4.30
N HIS A 173 -13.13 16.09 -2.99
CA HIS A 173 -12.89 14.87 -2.22
C HIS A 173 -13.75 13.69 -2.71
N LEU A 174 -15.05 13.89 -2.90
CA LEU A 174 -15.97 12.85 -3.40
C LEU A 174 -15.59 12.37 -4.81
N LYS A 175 -15.07 13.28 -5.65
CA LYS A 175 -14.52 12.91 -6.96
C LYS A 175 -13.30 11.99 -6.82
N LEU A 176 -12.37 12.32 -5.90
CA LEU A 176 -11.20 11.48 -5.61
C LEU A 176 -11.60 10.12 -5.05
N VAL A 177 -12.56 10.07 -4.12
CA VAL A 177 -13.09 8.83 -3.55
C VAL A 177 -13.70 7.95 -4.65
N LYS A 178 -14.51 8.54 -5.54
CA LYS A 178 -15.09 7.80 -6.68
C LYS A 178 -14.00 7.27 -7.60
N GLU A 179 -13.01 8.08 -7.92
CA GLU A 179 -11.88 7.67 -8.74
C GLU A 179 -11.08 6.55 -8.08
N ALA A 180 -10.85 6.61 -6.76
CA ALA A 180 -10.22 5.55 -6.00
C ALA A 180 -10.99 4.22 -6.09
N MET A 181 -12.32 4.26 -5.97
CA MET A 181 -13.17 3.07 -6.11
C MET A 181 -13.15 2.46 -7.53
N GLU A 182 -13.00 3.30 -8.56
CA GLU A 182 -12.87 2.87 -9.95
C GLU A 182 -11.50 2.27 -10.25
N ARG A 183 -10.46 2.68 -9.51
CA ARG A 183 -9.08 2.19 -9.65
C ARG A 183 -8.76 0.97 -8.78
N ASP A 184 -9.63 0.62 -7.83
CA ASP A 184 -9.40 -0.42 -6.83
C ASP A 184 -8.89 -1.74 -7.45
N HIS A 185 -7.65 -2.13 -7.13
CA HIS A 185 -7.01 -3.35 -7.62
C HIS A 185 -7.79 -4.61 -7.26
N LYS A 186 -8.57 -4.60 -6.17
CA LYS A 186 -9.44 -5.71 -5.75
C LYS A 186 -10.61 -5.94 -6.69
N LYS A 187 -10.97 -4.95 -7.52
CA LYS A 187 -11.99 -5.04 -8.58
C LYS A 187 -11.37 -5.26 -9.94
N ILE A 188 -10.34 -4.45 -10.28
CA ILE A 188 -9.71 -4.50 -11.60
C ILE A 188 -8.94 -5.81 -11.78
N GLY A 189 -8.18 -6.25 -10.77
CA GLY A 189 -7.35 -7.44 -10.85
C GLY A 189 -8.14 -8.72 -11.21
N PRO A 190 -9.19 -9.09 -10.45
CA PRO A 190 -10.06 -10.21 -10.81
C PRO A 190 -10.80 -10.01 -12.15
N ALA A 191 -11.25 -8.79 -12.47
CA ALA A 191 -11.93 -8.51 -13.75
C ALA A 191 -11.01 -8.68 -14.97
N LEU A 192 -9.69 -8.50 -14.81
CA LEU A 192 -8.66 -8.76 -15.81
C LEU A 192 -8.05 -10.16 -15.73
N ASP A 193 -8.56 -11.02 -14.84
CA ASP A 193 -8.05 -12.38 -14.61
C ASP A 193 -6.57 -12.41 -14.20
N LEU A 194 -6.17 -11.51 -13.28
CA LEU A 194 -4.79 -11.40 -12.82
C LEU A 194 -4.52 -12.26 -11.59
N PHE A 195 -5.38 -12.22 -10.59
CA PHE A 195 -5.22 -12.97 -9.34
C PHE A 195 -6.56 -13.27 -8.68
N MET A 196 -6.53 -14.21 -7.74
CA MET A 196 -7.66 -14.51 -6.85
C MET A 196 -7.18 -14.84 -5.43
N PHE A 197 -8.08 -14.77 -4.47
CA PHE A 197 -7.89 -15.27 -3.10
C PHE A 197 -8.87 -16.41 -2.83
N GLN A 198 -8.45 -17.35 -1.96
CA GLN A 198 -9.27 -18.49 -1.55
C GLN A 198 -9.30 -18.61 -0.03
N PRO A 199 -10.43 -19.04 0.57
CA PRO A 199 -10.52 -19.24 2.02
C PRO A 199 -9.53 -20.25 2.59
N SER A 200 -9.05 -21.19 1.77
CA SER A 200 -8.02 -22.18 2.15
C SER A 200 -6.64 -21.58 2.40
N ALA A 201 -6.37 -20.36 1.88
CA ALA A 201 -5.13 -19.66 2.04
C ALA A 201 -5.40 -18.14 2.19
N PRO A 202 -5.92 -17.71 3.35
CA PRO A 202 -6.31 -16.32 3.55
C PRO A 202 -5.08 -15.40 3.46
N GLY A 203 -5.24 -14.28 2.74
CA GLY A 203 -4.16 -13.32 2.53
C GLY A 203 -2.99 -13.83 1.66
N MET A 204 -3.16 -14.93 0.93
CA MET A 204 -2.15 -15.49 0.02
C MET A 204 -2.71 -15.48 -1.40
N PRO A 205 -2.19 -14.63 -2.31
CA PRO A 205 -2.72 -14.51 -3.65
C PRO A 205 -2.35 -15.72 -4.53
N TYR A 206 -3.34 -16.18 -5.30
CA TYR A 206 -3.11 -17.08 -6.43
C TYR A 206 -2.95 -16.23 -7.68
N TRP A 207 -1.79 -16.28 -8.30
CA TRP A 207 -1.55 -15.61 -9.57
C TRP A 207 -2.12 -16.44 -10.71
N LEU A 208 -3.07 -15.88 -11.45
CA LEU A 208 -3.67 -16.49 -12.63
C LEU A 208 -2.76 -16.33 -13.86
N PRO A 209 -2.99 -17.01 -14.98
CA PRO A 209 -2.06 -16.97 -16.12
C PRO A 209 -1.71 -15.58 -16.63
N ARG A 210 -2.67 -14.65 -16.70
CA ARG A 210 -2.40 -13.26 -17.09
C ARG A 210 -1.61 -12.50 -16.01
N GLY A 211 -1.99 -12.67 -14.74
CA GLY A 211 -1.27 -12.04 -13.63
C GLY A 211 0.16 -12.55 -13.51
N TRP A 212 0.38 -13.84 -13.75
CA TRP A 212 1.73 -14.41 -13.73
C TRP A 212 2.62 -13.89 -14.87
N LYS A 213 2.04 -13.58 -16.05
CA LYS A 213 2.76 -12.90 -17.14
C LYS A 213 3.16 -11.47 -16.76
N LEU A 214 2.26 -10.72 -16.11
CA LEU A 214 2.55 -9.39 -15.59
C LEU A 214 3.67 -9.43 -14.53
N PHE A 215 3.55 -10.37 -13.57
CA PHE A 215 4.54 -10.57 -12.51
C PHE A 215 5.94 -10.86 -13.11
N ASN A 216 6.02 -11.78 -14.06
CA ASN A 216 7.29 -12.13 -14.70
C ASN A 216 7.87 -10.98 -15.52
N ALA A 217 7.06 -10.18 -16.22
CA ALA A 217 7.54 -9.01 -16.93
C ALA A 217 8.16 -7.97 -15.99
N LEU A 218 7.52 -7.73 -14.85
CA LEU A 218 8.08 -6.85 -13.82
C LEU A 218 9.35 -7.43 -13.19
N LYS A 219 9.39 -8.76 -12.95
CA LYS A 219 10.58 -9.43 -12.43
C LYS A 219 11.74 -9.39 -13.43
N GLU A 220 11.50 -9.61 -14.72
CA GLU A 220 12.52 -9.50 -15.78
C GLU A 220 13.13 -8.09 -15.82
N PHE A 221 12.32 -7.05 -15.75
CA PHE A 221 12.77 -5.67 -15.65
C PHE A 221 13.61 -5.44 -14.38
N TRP A 222 13.16 -5.90 -13.23
CA TRP A 222 13.87 -5.82 -11.96
C TRP A 222 15.22 -6.54 -12.03
N SER A 223 15.26 -7.77 -12.55
CA SER A 223 16.49 -8.56 -12.68
C SER A 223 17.50 -7.87 -13.62
N TYR A 224 17.03 -7.33 -14.73
CA TYR A 224 17.87 -6.60 -15.68
C TYR A 224 18.58 -5.41 -15.00
N ILE A 225 17.85 -4.55 -14.30
CA ILE A 225 18.44 -3.40 -13.59
C ILE A 225 19.44 -3.88 -12.52
N HIS A 226 19.13 -4.95 -11.80
CA HIS A 226 20.02 -5.49 -10.78
C HIS A 226 21.32 -6.05 -11.37
N ASP A 227 21.24 -6.74 -12.50
CA ASP A 227 22.43 -7.25 -13.21
C ASP A 227 23.34 -6.09 -13.68
N GLU A 228 22.77 -5.02 -14.24
CA GLU A 228 23.52 -3.82 -14.65
C GLU A 228 24.24 -3.14 -13.47
N HIS A 229 23.64 -3.18 -12.27
CA HIS A 229 24.25 -2.66 -11.05
C HIS A 229 25.09 -3.69 -10.26
N GLY A 230 25.39 -4.85 -10.85
CA GLY A 230 26.30 -5.85 -10.32
C GLY A 230 25.76 -6.68 -9.16
N TYR A 231 24.45 -6.79 -9.01
CA TYR A 231 23.82 -7.68 -8.05
C TYR A 231 23.82 -9.13 -8.56
N GLN A 232 24.05 -10.07 -7.66
CA GLN A 232 23.96 -11.50 -7.94
C GLN A 232 22.68 -12.07 -7.33
N GLU A 233 21.75 -12.52 -8.17
CA GLU A 233 20.50 -13.12 -7.66
C GLU A 233 20.77 -14.52 -7.12
N ILE A 234 20.30 -14.80 -5.90
CA ILE A 234 20.30 -16.12 -5.27
C ILE A 234 18.89 -16.55 -4.91
N SER A 235 18.70 -17.82 -4.63
CA SER A 235 17.46 -18.36 -4.04
C SER A 235 17.81 -19.29 -2.88
N GLY A 236 17.07 -19.15 -1.79
CA GLY A 236 17.27 -19.92 -0.56
C GLY A 236 16.02 -20.67 -0.12
N PRO A 237 16.15 -21.59 0.84
CA PRO A 237 15.02 -22.38 1.34
C PRO A 237 13.96 -21.50 2.00
N VAL A 238 12.70 -21.85 1.81
CA VAL A 238 11.54 -21.16 2.44
C VAL A 238 11.38 -21.60 3.89
N LEU A 239 11.72 -22.85 4.21
CA LEU A 239 11.59 -23.46 5.53
C LEU A 239 12.99 -23.65 6.14
N SER A 240 13.20 -23.13 7.35
CA SER A 240 14.47 -23.25 8.09
C SER A 240 14.21 -23.55 9.56
N SER A 241 15.22 -24.17 10.22
CA SER A 241 15.13 -24.48 11.66
C SER A 241 15.12 -23.21 12.51
N SER A 242 14.54 -23.29 13.72
CA SER A 242 14.49 -22.17 14.68
C SER A 242 15.85 -21.62 15.04
N GLU A 243 16.89 -22.46 15.02
CA GLU A 243 18.29 -22.07 15.30
C GLU A 243 18.76 -20.88 14.43
N LEU A 244 18.39 -20.87 13.14
CA LEU A 244 18.73 -19.76 12.24
C LEU A 244 18.05 -18.44 12.68
N TRP A 245 16.82 -18.55 13.14
CA TRP A 245 16.02 -17.40 13.58
C TRP A 245 16.43 -16.92 14.97
N GLU A 246 16.96 -17.80 15.82
CA GLU A 246 17.56 -17.48 17.11
C GLU A 246 18.85 -16.68 16.91
N ILE A 247 19.77 -17.13 16.07
CA ILE A 247 21.02 -16.43 15.75
C ILE A 247 20.72 -15.04 15.18
N SER A 248 19.76 -14.92 14.30
CA SER A 248 19.41 -13.65 13.66
C SER A 248 18.56 -12.71 14.54
N GLY A 249 18.12 -13.16 15.73
CA GLY A 249 17.26 -12.39 16.64
C GLY A 249 15.77 -12.39 16.28
N HIS A 250 15.39 -12.88 15.11
CA HIS A 250 13.98 -12.91 14.69
C HIS A 250 13.08 -13.74 15.62
N TRP A 251 13.62 -14.80 16.23
CA TRP A 251 12.87 -15.64 17.16
C TRP A 251 12.44 -14.92 18.43
N GLY A 252 13.25 -13.95 18.89
CA GLY A 252 12.94 -13.12 20.06
C GLY A 252 11.99 -11.96 19.77
N HIS A 253 12.24 -11.23 18.68
CA HIS A 253 11.53 -9.97 18.37
C HIS A 253 10.39 -10.08 17.37
N TYR A 254 10.30 -11.20 16.61
CA TYR A 254 9.37 -11.32 15.48
C TYR A 254 8.55 -12.61 15.44
N LYS A 255 8.68 -13.48 16.44
CA LYS A 255 8.07 -14.82 16.48
C LYS A 255 6.55 -14.82 16.29
N GLU A 256 5.85 -13.85 16.81
CA GLU A 256 4.39 -13.75 16.70
C GLU A 256 3.92 -13.57 15.25
N ASN A 257 4.77 -12.99 14.42
CA ASN A 257 4.55 -12.77 13.00
C ASN A 257 5.08 -13.92 12.11
N MET A 258 5.57 -15.03 12.70
CA MET A 258 6.10 -16.17 11.97
C MET A 258 5.10 -17.32 11.89
N PHE A 259 5.08 -18.02 10.76
CA PHE A 259 4.42 -19.33 10.65
C PHE A 259 5.37 -20.40 11.15
N VAL A 260 5.12 -20.90 12.35
CA VAL A 260 5.90 -21.95 12.99
C VAL A 260 5.33 -23.31 12.64
N VAL A 261 6.19 -24.24 12.22
CA VAL A 261 5.86 -25.65 11.98
C VAL A 261 6.23 -26.44 13.25
N PRO A 262 5.24 -26.94 14.00
CA PRO A 262 5.51 -27.67 15.22
C PRO A 262 6.22 -29.01 14.92
N PRO A 263 7.05 -29.51 15.84
CA PRO A 263 7.69 -30.81 15.68
C PRO A 263 6.65 -31.94 15.65
N ALA A 264 6.90 -32.96 14.84
CA ALA A 264 6.03 -34.12 14.76
C ALA A 264 6.15 -35.03 16.00
N ASN A 265 7.36 -35.12 16.60
CA ASN A 265 7.64 -35.89 17.80
C ASN A 265 8.38 -35.04 18.83
N GLU A 266 8.33 -35.47 20.08
CA GLU A 266 9.11 -34.84 21.15
C GLU A 266 10.62 -34.98 20.84
N GLY A 267 11.37 -33.86 20.88
CA GLY A 267 12.80 -33.80 20.55
C GLY A 267 13.13 -33.50 19.09
N ASP A 268 12.15 -33.48 18.18
CA ASP A 268 12.36 -33.03 16.81
C ASP A 268 12.62 -31.52 16.76
N LYS A 269 13.36 -31.06 15.73
CA LYS A 269 13.62 -29.65 15.50
C LYS A 269 12.34 -28.89 15.15
N ILE A 270 12.24 -27.66 15.66
CA ILE A 270 11.20 -26.71 15.28
C ILE A 270 11.63 -26.00 13.99
N TYR A 271 10.72 -25.85 13.06
CA TYR A 271 10.94 -25.13 11.81
C TYR A 271 9.99 -23.92 11.72
N ALA A 272 10.36 -22.96 10.90
CA ALA A 272 9.46 -21.85 10.56
C ALA A 272 9.62 -21.46 9.08
N LEU A 273 8.53 -21.00 8.48
CA LEU A 273 8.58 -20.33 7.18
C LEU A 273 9.32 -19.01 7.34
N LYS A 274 10.24 -18.71 6.43
CA LYS A 274 11.03 -17.48 6.53
C LYS A 274 10.17 -16.22 6.42
N PRO A 275 10.30 -15.29 7.39
CA PRO A 275 9.64 -13.99 7.34
C PRO A 275 10.47 -12.94 6.61
N MET A 276 11.77 -13.21 6.40
CA MET A 276 12.77 -12.34 5.77
C MET A 276 13.86 -13.18 5.08
N ASN A 277 14.58 -12.58 4.14
CA ASN A 277 15.62 -13.24 3.35
C ASN A 277 17.04 -13.05 3.90
N CYS A 278 17.26 -12.05 4.76
CA CYS A 278 18.58 -11.66 5.25
C CYS A 278 19.45 -12.82 5.80
N PRO A 279 18.95 -13.78 6.61
CA PRO A 279 19.79 -14.90 7.05
C PRO A 279 20.28 -15.78 5.91
N ASN A 280 19.48 -15.95 4.84
CA ASN A 280 19.89 -16.73 3.68
C ASN A 280 21.02 -16.04 2.89
N ALA A 281 20.95 -14.71 2.71
CA ALA A 281 22.02 -13.94 2.08
C ALA A 281 23.33 -14.01 2.88
N ILE A 282 23.23 -13.94 4.21
CA ILE A 282 24.36 -14.09 5.13
C ILE A 282 25.00 -15.48 5.00
N LEU A 283 24.20 -16.54 4.97
CA LEU A 283 24.71 -17.91 4.77
C LEU A 283 25.38 -18.07 3.40
N ALA A 284 24.85 -17.42 2.35
CA ALA A 284 25.48 -17.40 1.04
C ALA A 284 26.84 -16.69 1.05
N TYR A 285 26.97 -15.58 1.76
CA TYR A 285 28.24 -14.89 1.98
C TYR A 285 29.23 -15.79 2.73
N LYS A 286 28.83 -16.44 3.80
CA LYS A 286 29.69 -17.28 4.65
C LYS A 286 30.26 -18.53 3.96
N ARG A 287 29.79 -18.87 2.76
CA ARG A 287 30.30 -20.03 1.99
C ARG A 287 31.78 -19.91 1.59
N SER A 288 32.32 -18.69 1.57
CA SER A 288 33.69 -18.40 1.12
C SER A 288 34.39 -17.41 2.06
N LEU A 289 35.71 -17.38 1.98
CA LEU A 289 36.51 -16.32 2.60
C LEU A 289 36.53 -15.09 1.66
N HIS A 290 36.43 -13.93 2.22
CA HIS A 290 36.41 -12.67 1.47
C HIS A 290 37.51 -11.73 1.92
N SER A 291 37.95 -10.88 1.02
CA SER A 291 38.91 -9.82 1.27
C SER A 291 38.30 -8.45 0.96
N TYR A 292 38.93 -7.38 1.36
CA TYR A 292 38.53 -6.03 1.05
C TYR A 292 38.39 -5.73 -0.46
N LYS A 293 39.04 -6.55 -1.32
CA LYS A 293 38.96 -6.43 -2.78
C LYS A 293 37.66 -6.96 -3.36
N ASP A 294 36.99 -7.85 -2.61
CA ASP A 294 35.74 -8.48 -3.03
C ASP A 294 34.52 -7.60 -2.66
N LEU A 295 34.71 -6.61 -1.77
CA LEU A 295 33.65 -5.75 -1.28
C LEU A 295 33.44 -4.51 -2.20
N PRO A 296 32.21 -4.03 -2.39
CA PRO A 296 30.95 -4.56 -1.83
C PRO A 296 30.47 -5.84 -2.52
N ILE A 297 29.89 -6.78 -1.76
CA ILE A 297 29.24 -7.99 -2.28
C ILE A 297 27.74 -7.71 -2.29
N ARG A 298 27.13 -7.66 -3.48
CA ARG A 298 25.72 -7.35 -3.72
C ARG A 298 24.95 -8.64 -4.03
N ILE A 299 24.02 -9.00 -3.17
CA ILE A 299 23.20 -10.21 -3.27
C ILE A 299 21.73 -9.79 -3.37
N SER A 300 21.01 -10.26 -4.38
CA SER A 300 19.58 -10.02 -4.54
C SER A 300 18.76 -11.31 -4.44
N GLN A 301 17.49 -11.19 -4.03
CA GLN A 301 16.58 -12.33 -3.85
C GLN A 301 15.13 -11.91 -4.13
N THR A 302 14.40 -12.76 -4.86
CA THR A 302 12.95 -12.61 -5.06
C THR A 302 12.19 -13.81 -4.50
N ASP A 303 12.71 -14.40 -3.45
CA ASP A 303 12.11 -15.56 -2.81
C ASP A 303 10.79 -15.24 -2.11
N THR A 304 9.93 -16.25 -2.03
CA THR A 304 8.68 -16.15 -1.27
C THR A 304 8.97 -16.11 0.22
N ILE A 305 8.40 -15.13 0.90
CA ILE A 305 8.40 -14.99 2.36
C ILE A 305 6.96 -15.02 2.90
N HIS A 306 6.84 -15.31 4.19
CA HIS A 306 5.55 -15.45 4.85
C HIS A 306 5.54 -14.67 6.16
N ARG A 307 4.53 -13.82 6.34
CA ARG A 307 4.30 -13.08 7.60
C ARG A 307 2.87 -13.32 8.06
N LYS A 308 2.71 -13.69 9.33
CA LYS A 308 1.42 -13.89 9.95
C LYS A 308 0.82 -12.53 10.31
N GLU A 309 0.03 -11.99 9.41
CA GLU A 309 -0.70 -10.74 9.62
C GLU A 309 -2.03 -10.99 10.32
N LYS A 310 -2.53 -10.01 11.07
CA LYS A 310 -3.87 -10.08 11.67
C LYS A 310 -4.93 -10.05 10.58
N SER A 311 -5.98 -10.85 10.74
CA SER A 311 -7.04 -10.99 9.72
C SER A 311 -7.68 -9.65 9.32
N GLY A 312 -7.90 -8.74 10.27
CA GLY A 312 -8.50 -7.42 10.02
C GLY A 312 -7.58 -6.44 9.25
N GLU A 313 -6.30 -6.77 9.10
CA GLU A 313 -5.32 -5.93 8.41
C GLU A 313 -5.11 -6.32 6.95
N LEU A 314 -5.57 -7.49 6.53
CA LEU A 314 -5.43 -7.97 5.16
C LEU A 314 -6.19 -7.08 4.16
N ASN A 315 -5.51 -6.69 3.07
CA ASN A 315 -6.07 -5.72 2.11
C ASN A 315 -5.63 -6.01 0.67
N GLY A 316 -6.30 -6.96 0.01
CA GLY A 316 -5.98 -7.32 -1.37
C GLY A 316 -4.50 -7.66 -1.54
N LEU A 317 -3.84 -7.07 -2.55
CA LEU A 317 -2.39 -7.21 -2.76
C LEU A 317 -1.55 -6.25 -1.89
N PHE A 318 -2.16 -5.26 -1.23
CA PHE A 318 -1.43 -4.26 -0.44
C PHE A 318 -0.93 -4.81 0.89
N ARG A 319 -1.66 -5.76 1.50
CA ARG A 319 -1.23 -6.44 2.72
C ARG A 319 -1.64 -7.90 2.69
N VAL A 320 -0.66 -8.75 2.53
CA VAL A 320 -0.78 -10.19 2.30
C VAL A 320 0.07 -10.97 3.30
N GLN A 321 -0.19 -12.28 3.43
CA GLN A 321 0.57 -13.17 4.31
C GLN A 321 1.69 -13.95 3.58
N MET A 322 1.60 -14.03 2.25
CA MET A 322 2.61 -14.64 1.38
C MET A 322 2.93 -13.67 0.25
N PHE A 323 4.19 -13.34 0.08
CA PHE A 323 4.63 -12.38 -0.93
C PHE A 323 6.09 -12.60 -1.32
N ARG A 324 6.51 -11.96 -2.40
CA ARG A 324 7.91 -11.89 -2.83
C ARG A 324 8.39 -10.47 -2.66
N GLN A 325 9.43 -10.32 -1.84
CA GLN A 325 10.10 -9.04 -1.68
C GLN A 325 11.12 -8.87 -2.80
N ASP A 326 11.31 -7.66 -3.29
CA ASP A 326 12.41 -7.28 -4.18
C ASP A 326 13.67 -7.01 -3.36
N ASP A 327 14.10 -8.01 -2.66
CA ASP A 327 15.05 -7.92 -1.57
C ASP A 327 16.48 -7.95 -2.07
N ALA A 328 17.34 -7.13 -1.50
CA ALA A 328 18.76 -7.23 -1.71
C ALA A 328 19.56 -6.84 -0.48
N HIS A 329 20.75 -7.42 -0.39
CA HIS A 329 21.67 -7.29 0.73
C HIS A 329 23.06 -6.99 0.20
N THR A 330 23.61 -5.85 0.60
CA THR A 330 24.99 -5.51 0.29
C THR A 330 25.85 -5.67 1.53
N ILE A 331 26.91 -6.48 1.43
CA ILE A 331 27.89 -6.68 2.50
C ILE A 331 29.15 -5.92 2.10
N LEU A 332 29.59 -4.98 2.94
CA LEU A 332 30.58 -3.96 2.56
C LEU A 332 31.41 -3.49 3.76
N ALA A 333 32.52 -2.83 3.46
CA ALA A 333 33.28 -2.10 4.46
C ALA A 333 32.57 -0.79 4.83
N GLU A 334 32.73 -0.33 6.07
CA GLU A 334 32.03 0.86 6.58
C GLU A 334 32.26 2.13 5.74
N ASN A 335 33.47 2.31 5.22
CA ASN A 335 33.81 3.45 4.38
C ASN A 335 33.15 3.44 2.97
N GLN A 336 32.50 2.35 2.57
CA GLN A 336 31.77 2.20 1.30
C GLN A 336 30.27 2.50 1.44
N VAL A 337 29.74 2.71 2.65
CA VAL A 337 28.30 2.85 2.92
C VAL A 337 27.68 4.03 2.16
N ALA A 338 28.35 5.19 2.14
CA ALA A 338 27.80 6.37 1.50
C ALA A 338 27.66 6.21 -0.02
N ASP A 339 28.69 5.67 -0.67
CA ASP A 339 28.69 5.41 -2.11
C ASP A 339 27.64 4.37 -2.49
N GLU A 340 27.52 3.30 -1.69
CA GLU A 340 26.54 2.23 -1.93
C GLU A 340 25.10 2.74 -1.79
N ILE A 341 24.79 3.56 -0.78
CA ILE A 341 23.45 4.16 -0.63
C ILE A 341 23.15 5.08 -1.82
N ALA A 342 24.12 5.87 -2.27
CA ALA A 342 23.95 6.71 -3.45
C ALA A 342 23.66 5.87 -4.72
N ASP A 343 24.29 4.71 -4.88
CA ASP A 343 24.02 3.81 -6.00
C ASP A 343 22.62 3.16 -5.88
N ILE A 344 22.19 2.77 -4.68
CA ILE A 344 20.83 2.26 -4.43
C ILE A 344 19.77 3.32 -4.78
N MET A 345 20.02 4.59 -4.44
CA MET A 345 19.11 5.68 -4.81
C MET A 345 18.99 5.88 -6.32
N LYS A 346 20.10 5.71 -7.08
CA LYS A 346 20.05 5.71 -8.56
C LYS A 346 19.19 4.58 -9.11
N ILE A 347 19.29 3.38 -8.54
CA ILE A 347 18.43 2.24 -8.90
C ILE A 347 16.95 2.60 -8.65
N ALA A 348 16.64 3.24 -7.52
CA ALA A 348 15.29 3.68 -7.22
C ALA A 348 14.79 4.72 -8.22
N ASP A 349 15.62 5.70 -8.57
CA ASP A 349 15.31 6.73 -9.59
C ASP A 349 15.04 6.10 -10.96
N GLU A 350 15.84 5.14 -11.38
CA GLU A 350 15.67 4.42 -12.64
C GLU A 350 14.36 3.62 -12.66
N ILE A 351 14.10 2.84 -11.62
CA ILE A 351 12.90 2.00 -11.51
C ILE A 351 11.63 2.85 -11.47
N TYR A 352 11.57 3.82 -10.57
CA TYR A 352 10.37 4.66 -10.43
C TYR A 352 10.20 5.59 -11.63
N GLY A 353 11.30 6.13 -12.17
CA GLY A 353 11.29 6.98 -13.36
C GLY A 353 10.73 6.26 -14.59
N THR A 354 11.18 5.02 -14.85
CA THR A 354 10.67 4.18 -15.95
C THR A 354 9.16 3.92 -15.84
N LEU A 355 8.63 3.87 -14.62
CA LEU A 355 7.20 3.65 -14.36
C LEU A 355 6.39 4.96 -14.20
N GLY A 356 7.05 6.12 -14.33
CA GLY A 356 6.41 7.43 -14.16
C GLY A 356 5.95 7.72 -12.73
N LEU A 357 6.56 7.05 -11.74
CA LEU A 357 6.24 7.20 -10.33
C LEU A 357 7.19 8.21 -9.67
N LYS A 358 6.71 8.86 -8.60
CA LYS A 358 7.50 9.80 -7.81
C LYS A 358 7.57 9.32 -6.37
N TYR A 359 8.67 9.61 -5.71
CA TYR A 359 8.85 9.31 -4.29
C TYR A 359 9.56 10.46 -3.56
N ARG A 360 9.49 10.46 -2.23
CA ARG A 360 10.30 11.28 -1.33
C ARG A 360 11.05 10.36 -0.35
N ALA A 361 12.18 10.81 0.13
CA ALA A 361 12.94 10.09 1.15
C ALA A 361 12.52 10.54 2.56
N GLU A 362 12.61 9.61 3.52
CA GLU A 362 12.30 9.82 4.92
C GLU A 362 13.33 9.08 5.77
N LEU A 363 13.91 9.74 6.78
CA LEU A 363 14.86 9.12 7.72
C LEU A 363 14.09 8.59 8.93
N SER A 364 14.06 7.29 9.11
CA SER A 364 13.46 6.63 10.27
C SER A 364 14.52 6.28 11.30
N THR A 365 14.38 6.85 12.51
CA THR A 365 15.36 6.75 13.59
C THR A 365 15.04 5.60 14.55
N ARG A 366 15.87 5.42 15.56
CA ARG A 366 15.83 4.32 16.52
C ARG A 366 14.47 4.16 17.21
N PRO A 367 13.87 2.94 17.21
CA PRO A 367 12.67 2.65 17.98
C PRO A 367 12.98 2.46 19.48
N ASP A 368 11.94 2.35 20.31
CA ASP A 368 12.09 2.08 21.75
C ASP A 368 12.67 0.68 22.03
N ASP A 369 12.25 -0.34 21.25
CA ASP A 369 12.79 -1.71 21.31
C ASP A 369 13.80 -1.93 20.19
N TYR A 370 15.10 -1.89 20.53
CA TYR A 370 16.21 -2.00 19.59
C TYR A 370 17.33 -2.90 20.09
N MET A 371 18.14 -3.42 19.17
CA MET A 371 19.34 -4.22 19.43
C MET A 371 20.60 -3.35 19.38
N GLY A 372 21.63 -3.75 20.14
CA GLY A 372 22.95 -3.13 20.10
C GLY A 372 23.09 -1.94 21.07
N ASP A 373 24.21 -1.24 20.93
CA ASP A 373 24.55 -0.10 21.77
C ASP A 373 24.14 1.24 21.13
N ILE A 374 23.90 2.23 22.00
CA ILE A 374 23.41 3.55 21.57
C ILE A 374 24.42 4.34 20.72
N GLU A 375 25.73 4.10 20.88
CA GLU A 375 26.76 4.81 20.14
C GLU A 375 26.77 4.37 18.67
N SER A 376 26.63 3.06 18.43
CA SER A 376 26.47 2.49 17.08
C SER A 376 25.23 3.05 16.36
N TRP A 377 24.12 3.17 17.09
CA TRP A 377 22.90 3.79 16.54
C TRP A 377 23.10 5.26 16.19
N ASN A 378 23.63 6.05 17.10
CA ASN A 378 23.87 7.48 16.86
C ASN A 378 24.80 7.70 15.66
N LYS A 379 25.83 6.85 15.49
CA LYS A 379 26.75 6.91 14.35
C LYS A 379 26.04 6.56 13.04
N ALA A 380 25.19 5.52 13.05
CA ALA A 380 24.43 5.10 11.89
C ALA A 380 23.42 6.17 11.46
N GLU A 381 22.65 6.72 12.39
CA GLU A 381 21.68 7.81 12.13
C GLU A 381 22.37 9.05 11.58
N ALA A 382 23.49 9.48 12.20
CA ALA A 382 24.27 10.61 11.71
C ALA A 382 24.83 10.36 10.30
N GLY A 383 25.26 9.12 10.02
CA GLY A 383 25.73 8.73 8.68
C GLY A 383 24.63 8.82 7.62
N LEU A 384 23.45 8.24 7.90
CA LEU A 384 22.30 8.31 6.98
C LEU A 384 21.83 9.77 6.78
N LYS A 385 21.79 10.56 7.87
CA LYS A 385 21.46 11.98 7.79
C LYS A 385 22.41 12.72 6.88
N ALA A 386 23.72 12.55 7.04
CA ALA A 386 24.72 13.20 6.20
C ALA A 386 24.58 12.84 4.70
N ILE A 387 24.21 11.59 4.39
CA ILE A 387 23.96 11.15 3.01
C ILE A 387 22.73 11.87 2.44
N LEU A 388 21.63 11.94 3.19
CA LEU A 388 20.41 12.63 2.75
C LEU A 388 20.63 14.15 2.62
N ASP A 389 21.37 14.77 3.56
CA ASP A 389 21.75 16.19 3.48
C ASP A 389 22.54 16.48 2.21
N ASN A 390 23.47 15.59 1.83
CA ASN A 390 24.24 15.72 0.61
C ASN A 390 23.41 15.53 -0.67
N GLN A 391 22.45 14.62 -0.66
CA GLN A 391 21.67 14.26 -1.84
C GLN A 391 20.49 15.21 -2.09
N TYR A 392 19.77 15.58 -1.05
CA TYR A 392 18.54 16.38 -1.13
C TYR A 392 18.70 17.81 -0.61
N GLY A 393 19.77 18.10 0.14
CA GLY A 393 19.95 19.33 0.91
C GLY A 393 19.30 19.23 2.30
N GLU A 394 19.88 19.92 3.26
CA GLU A 394 19.42 19.92 4.66
C GLU A 394 17.96 20.39 4.75
N GLY A 395 17.11 19.59 5.42
CA GLY A 395 15.69 19.89 5.63
C GLY A 395 14.76 19.61 4.44
N ASN A 396 15.26 19.04 3.34
CA ASN A 396 14.44 18.66 2.18
C ASN A 396 13.96 17.21 2.19
N TYR A 397 14.01 16.54 3.34
CA TYR A 397 13.45 15.23 3.60
C TYR A 397 12.81 15.23 4.99
N GLU A 398 11.99 14.25 5.29
CA GLU A 398 11.33 14.13 6.58
C GLU A 398 12.12 13.23 7.54
N ILE A 399 11.95 13.45 8.84
CA ILE A 399 12.49 12.58 9.90
C ILE A 399 11.29 11.94 10.62
N ASN A 400 11.26 10.60 10.60
CA ASN A 400 10.26 9.80 11.29
C ASN A 400 10.90 9.18 12.54
N GLU A 401 10.68 9.82 13.68
CA GLU A 401 11.28 9.40 14.93
C GLU A 401 10.67 8.08 15.43
N GLY A 402 11.54 7.11 15.77
CA GLY A 402 11.13 5.85 16.36
C GLY A 402 10.65 4.76 15.38
N ASP A 403 10.69 4.99 14.07
CA ASP A 403 10.21 4.02 13.07
C ASP A 403 11.32 3.17 12.43
N GLY A 404 12.54 3.23 12.95
CA GLY A 404 13.65 2.38 12.51
C GLY A 404 13.39 0.89 12.73
N ALA A 405 14.16 0.02 12.05
CA ALA A 405 14.12 -1.40 12.33
C ALA A 405 14.78 -1.70 13.69
N PHE A 406 14.43 -2.81 14.33
CA PHE A 406 15.02 -3.16 15.63
C PHE A 406 16.56 -3.34 15.59
N TYR A 407 17.14 -3.54 14.41
CA TYR A 407 18.57 -3.76 14.19
C TYR A 407 19.32 -2.59 13.53
N GLY A 408 18.64 -1.52 13.11
CA GLY A 408 19.28 -0.34 12.53
C GLY A 408 18.32 0.73 12.00
N PRO A 409 18.81 1.98 11.83
CA PRO A 409 18.05 3.05 11.22
C PRO A 409 17.85 2.80 9.73
N LYS A 410 16.87 3.47 9.12
CA LYS A 410 16.53 3.28 7.72
C LYS A 410 16.18 4.57 7.00
N ILE A 411 16.37 4.55 5.68
CA ILE A 411 15.79 5.52 4.75
C ILE A 411 14.58 4.85 4.13
N ASP A 412 13.40 5.42 4.30
CA ASP A 412 12.18 4.96 3.65
C ASP A 412 11.89 5.79 2.41
N LEU A 413 11.45 5.12 1.34
CA LEU A 413 11.03 5.74 0.09
C LEU A 413 9.50 5.77 0.05
N GLN A 414 8.94 6.94 0.33
CA GLN A 414 7.50 7.19 0.34
C GLN A 414 7.04 7.54 -1.07
N MET A 415 6.33 6.64 -1.72
CA MET A 415 5.82 6.84 -3.07
C MET A 415 4.42 7.46 -3.03
N THR A 416 4.18 8.45 -3.89
CA THR A 416 2.84 9.03 -4.07
C THR A 416 2.17 8.39 -5.28
N ASP A 417 1.00 7.78 -5.08
CA ASP A 417 0.22 7.19 -6.16
C ASP A 417 -0.61 8.23 -6.94
N ALA A 418 -1.26 7.78 -8.02
CA ALA A 418 -2.09 8.63 -8.88
C ALA A 418 -3.30 9.29 -8.18
N LEU A 419 -3.60 8.91 -6.95
CA LEU A 419 -4.67 9.47 -6.11
C LEU A 419 -4.12 10.40 -5.01
N GLY A 420 -2.80 10.63 -4.98
CA GLY A 420 -2.13 11.41 -3.95
C GLY A 420 -1.99 10.70 -2.61
N ARG A 421 -2.17 9.36 -2.55
CA ARG A 421 -1.93 8.57 -1.34
C ARG A 421 -0.45 8.23 -1.26
N GLU A 422 0.10 8.30 -0.05
CA GLU A 422 1.48 7.92 0.21
C GLU A 422 1.58 6.44 0.63
N TRP A 423 2.61 5.79 0.10
CA TRP A 423 2.92 4.39 0.35
C TRP A 423 4.40 4.23 0.64
N GLN A 424 4.74 3.72 1.81
CA GLN A 424 6.10 3.25 2.06
C GLN A 424 6.36 2.02 1.18
N MET A 425 7.19 2.22 0.16
CA MET A 425 7.53 1.18 -0.82
C MET A 425 8.95 0.70 -0.63
N GLY A 426 9.91 1.56 -0.91
CA GLY A 426 11.32 1.23 -0.74
C GLY A 426 11.80 1.47 0.68
N THR A 427 12.84 0.74 1.05
CA THR A 427 13.52 0.90 2.34
C THR A 427 14.99 0.55 2.18
N ILE A 428 15.88 1.36 2.75
CA ILE A 428 17.32 1.13 2.80
C ILE A 428 17.71 1.13 4.28
N GLN A 429 18.17 0.00 4.81
CA GLN A 429 18.43 -0.21 6.23
C GLN A 429 19.91 -0.51 6.45
N LEU A 430 20.55 0.22 7.34
CA LEU A 430 21.94 0.01 7.71
C LEU A 430 21.99 -0.88 8.97
N ASP A 431 22.71 -1.99 8.86
CA ASP A 431 22.74 -3.05 9.88
C ASP A 431 24.17 -3.40 10.31
N PHE A 432 24.46 -3.23 11.59
CA PHE A 432 25.70 -3.63 12.25
C PHE A 432 25.50 -4.89 13.10
N GLN A 433 24.27 -5.33 13.36
CA GLN A 433 23.92 -6.36 14.32
C GLN A 433 23.97 -7.76 13.73
N LEU A 434 23.35 -7.99 12.55
CA LEU A 434 23.40 -9.30 11.91
C LEU A 434 24.83 -9.72 11.52
N PRO A 435 25.69 -8.83 10.98
CA PRO A 435 27.10 -9.15 10.80
C PRO A 435 27.82 -9.57 12.10
N LEU A 436 27.45 -9.00 13.26
CA LEU A 436 27.96 -9.39 14.56
C LEU A 436 27.43 -10.77 14.97
N ASN A 437 26.11 -10.97 14.95
CA ASN A 437 25.46 -12.19 15.40
C ASN A 437 25.91 -13.44 14.59
N PHE A 438 26.13 -13.27 13.29
CA PHE A 438 26.61 -14.33 12.41
C PHE A 438 28.13 -14.42 12.34
N ASP A 439 28.88 -13.60 13.08
CA ASP A 439 30.35 -13.51 13.07
C ASP A 439 30.92 -13.39 11.63
N LEU A 440 30.41 -12.41 10.86
CA LEU A 440 30.90 -12.14 9.51
C LEU A 440 32.27 -11.49 9.57
N LYS A 441 33.17 -11.88 8.64
CA LYS A 441 34.53 -11.36 8.55
C LYS A 441 34.97 -11.19 7.11
N TYR A 442 35.87 -10.24 6.91
CA TYR A 442 36.66 -10.11 5.69
C TYR A 442 38.10 -9.74 6.05
N THR A 443 39.03 -10.08 5.17
CA THR A 443 40.46 -9.74 5.33
C THR A 443 40.72 -8.34 4.81
N ALA A 444 41.13 -7.41 5.67
CA ALA A 444 41.49 -6.05 5.31
C ALA A 444 42.83 -5.97 4.56
N ALA A 445 43.18 -4.78 4.05
CA ALA A 445 44.40 -4.54 3.27
C ALA A 445 45.71 -4.82 4.06
N ASP A 446 45.63 -4.62 5.38
CA ASP A 446 46.74 -4.90 6.31
C ASP A 446 46.84 -6.38 6.76
N GLY A 447 45.94 -7.24 6.27
CA GLY A 447 45.83 -8.64 6.62
C GLY A 447 45.02 -8.94 7.89
N SER A 448 44.52 -7.95 8.58
CA SER A 448 43.64 -8.10 9.75
C SER A 448 42.23 -8.60 9.36
N GLN A 449 41.59 -9.31 10.29
CA GLN A 449 40.19 -9.70 10.14
C GLN A 449 39.29 -8.59 10.64
N GLN A 450 38.45 -8.07 9.76
CA GLN A 450 37.48 -7.03 10.12
C GLN A 450 36.04 -7.49 9.90
N ARG A 451 35.09 -6.86 10.60
CA ARG A 451 33.66 -7.13 10.45
C ARG A 451 33.09 -6.21 9.39
N PRO A 452 32.36 -6.73 8.38
CA PRO A 452 31.65 -5.88 7.44
C PRO A 452 30.40 -5.28 8.06
N VAL A 453 29.86 -4.27 7.41
CA VAL A 453 28.50 -3.74 7.61
C VAL A 453 27.56 -4.37 6.58
N MET A 454 26.28 -4.33 6.82
CA MET A 454 25.28 -4.83 5.88
C MET A 454 24.23 -3.76 5.59
N ILE A 455 23.86 -3.62 4.33
CA ILE A 455 22.74 -2.81 3.91
C ILE A 455 21.67 -3.77 3.40
N HIS A 456 20.47 -3.68 3.98
CA HIS A 456 19.26 -4.33 3.49
C HIS A 456 18.49 -3.32 2.66
N ARG A 457 17.96 -3.71 1.51
CA ARG A 457 17.14 -2.81 0.75
C ARG A 457 16.07 -3.49 -0.06
N ALA A 458 14.93 -2.83 -0.20
CA ALA A 458 13.88 -3.09 -1.15
C ALA A 458 13.50 -1.78 -1.85
N ILE A 459 13.11 -1.83 -3.12
CA ILE A 459 12.62 -0.69 -3.88
C ILE A 459 11.10 -0.81 -4.08
N PHE A 460 10.62 -1.97 -4.50
CA PHE A 460 9.18 -2.26 -4.62
C PHE A 460 8.50 -2.51 -3.27
N GLY A 461 9.26 -2.85 -2.25
CA GLY A 461 8.79 -3.45 -1.00
C GLY A 461 8.37 -4.90 -1.20
N SER A 462 7.24 -5.14 -1.87
CA SER A 462 6.89 -6.46 -2.38
C SER A 462 6.32 -6.35 -3.79
N PHE A 463 6.55 -7.39 -4.62
CA PHE A 463 5.96 -7.47 -5.96
C PHE A 463 4.44 -7.40 -5.90
N GLU A 464 3.82 -8.04 -4.93
CA GLU A 464 2.37 -8.05 -4.74
C GLU A 464 1.84 -6.64 -4.50
N ARG A 465 2.38 -5.90 -3.53
CA ARG A 465 1.97 -4.53 -3.23
C ARG A 465 2.23 -3.61 -4.42
N PHE A 466 3.39 -3.71 -5.03
CA PHE A 466 3.76 -2.86 -6.15
C PHE A 466 2.86 -3.12 -7.38
N ILE A 467 2.57 -4.38 -7.72
CA ILE A 467 1.62 -4.72 -8.77
C ILE A 467 0.22 -4.18 -8.44
N GLY A 468 -0.21 -4.26 -7.18
CA GLY A 468 -1.47 -3.65 -6.74
C GLY A 468 -1.51 -2.15 -7.05
N ILE A 469 -0.43 -1.43 -6.76
CA ILE A 469 -0.28 0.00 -7.07
C ILE A 469 -0.27 0.24 -8.58
N LEU A 470 0.46 -0.56 -9.37
CA LEU A 470 0.48 -0.43 -10.82
C LEU A 470 -0.90 -0.69 -11.44
N ILE A 471 -1.67 -1.65 -10.92
CA ILE A 471 -3.07 -1.88 -11.35
C ILE A 471 -3.90 -0.61 -11.13
N GLU A 472 -3.79 0.02 -9.97
CA GLU A 472 -4.52 1.24 -9.64
C GLU A 472 -4.01 2.46 -10.43
N ASN A 473 -2.69 2.60 -10.55
CA ASN A 473 -2.06 3.71 -11.30
C ASN A 473 -2.49 3.71 -12.77
N PHE A 474 -2.38 2.57 -13.43
CA PHE A 474 -2.73 2.41 -14.84
C PHE A 474 -4.21 2.06 -15.08
N LYS A 475 -5.05 1.91 -14.05
CA LYS A 475 -6.44 1.41 -14.18
C LYS A 475 -6.51 0.09 -14.96
N GLY A 476 -5.50 -0.77 -14.79
CA GLY A 476 -5.32 -2.01 -15.54
C GLY A 476 -4.90 -1.85 -17.00
N ALA A 477 -4.74 -0.62 -17.50
CA ALA A 477 -4.28 -0.34 -18.86
C ALA A 477 -2.76 -0.19 -18.91
N PHE A 478 -2.05 -1.26 -18.54
CA PHE A 478 -0.58 -1.27 -18.45
C PHE A 478 0.12 -0.79 -19.72
N PRO A 479 1.33 -0.20 -19.63
CA PRO A 479 2.18 0.03 -20.79
C PRO A 479 2.47 -1.29 -21.53
N PHE A 480 2.88 -1.20 -22.78
CA PHE A 480 3.04 -2.39 -23.64
C PHE A 480 3.90 -3.48 -22.98
N TRP A 481 5.08 -3.12 -22.52
CA TRP A 481 6.06 -4.05 -21.95
C TRP A 481 5.59 -4.77 -20.66
N LEU A 482 4.66 -4.18 -19.89
CA LEU A 482 4.04 -4.80 -18.71
C LEU A 482 2.75 -5.56 -19.02
N SER A 483 2.09 -5.26 -20.14
CA SER A 483 0.77 -5.83 -20.44
C SER A 483 0.80 -7.36 -20.49
N PRO A 484 -0.09 -8.06 -19.75
CA PRO A 484 -0.16 -9.53 -19.77
C PRO A 484 -0.58 -10.09 -21.14
N VAL A 485 -1.37 -9.31 -21.89
CA VAL A 485 -1.73 -9.55 -23.29
C VAL A 485 -1.32 -8.30 -24.05
N GLN A 486 -0.20 -8.36 -24.77
CA GLN A 486 0.31 -7.24 -25.56
C GLN A 486 -0.42 -7.09 -26.89
N VAL A 487 -0.79 -8.22 -27.50
CA VAL A 487 -1.47 -8.26 -28.79
C VAL A 487 -2.65 -9.22 -28.74
N GLY A 488 -3.85 -8.71 -28.97
CA GLY A 488 -5.04 -9.53 -29.23
C GLY A 488 -5.15 -9.83 -30.73
N ILE A 489 -5.23 -11.09 -31.14
CA ILE A 489 -5.33 -11.50 -32.54
C ILE A 489 -6.78 -11.89 -32.87
N VAL A 490 -7.35 -11.25 -33.87
CA VAL A 490 -8.75 -11.42 -34.30
C VAL A 490 -8.80 -11.87 -35.74
N PRO A 491 -8.80 -13.18 -36.04
CA PRO A 491 -9.18 -13.67 -37.37
C PRO A 491 -10.67 -13.39 -37.59
N ILE A 492 -10.99 -12.79 -38.77
CA ILE A 492 -12.37 -12.38 -39.10
C ILE A 492 -13.25 -13.62 -39.32
N ARG A 493 -12.71 -14.64 -39.97
CA ARG A 493 -13.38 -15.91 -40.31
C ARG A 493 -12.44 -17.10 -40.10
N PRO A 494 -12.94 -18.34 -40.01
CA PRO A 494 -12.11 -19.53 -39.86
C PRO A 494 -11.02 -19.71 -40.93
N GLU A 495 -11.25 -19.23 -42.13
CA GLU A 495 -10.29 -19.29 -43.24
C GLU A 495 -9.01 -18.50 -42.97
N HIS A 496 -9.09 -17.51 -42.06
CA HIS A 496 -7.93 -16.70 -41.63
C HIS A 496 -7.13 -17.31 -40.47
N ASN A 497 -7.57 -18.44 -39.92
CA ASN A 497 -6.92 -19.06 -38.78
C ASN A 497 -5.49 -19.53 -39.12
N GLU A 498 -5.24 -19.98 -40.35
CA GLU A 498 -3.89 -20.38 -40.76
C GLU A 498 -2.91 -19.19 -40.72
N TYR A 499 -3.37 -18.03 -41.23
CA TYR A 499 -2.56 -16.81 -41.14
C TYR A 499 -2.39 -16.32 -39.71
N ALA A 500 -3.43 -16.40 -38.89
CA ALA A 500 -3.34 -16.06 -37.46
C ALA A 500 -2.31 -16.95 -36.72
N GLU A 501 -2.25 -18.24 -37.04
CA GLU A 501 -1.22 -19.15 -36.49
C GLU A 501 0.20 -18.77 -36.97
N LYS A 502 0.37 -18.35 -38.21
CA LYS A 502 1.65 -17.83 -38.73
C LYS A 502 2.09 -16.59 -37.92
N VAL A 503 1.19 -15.63 -37.73
CA VAL A 503 1.43 -14.42 -36.93
C VAL A 503 1.75 -14.80 -35.50
N ALA A 504 0.95 -15.67 -34.88
CA ALA A 504 1.15 -16.14 -33.51
C ALA A 504 2.53 -16.80 -33.29
N LYS A 505 3.00 -17.61 -34.26
CA LYS A 505 4.34 -18.20 -34.23
C LYS A 505 5.44 -17.15 -34.25
N LEU A 506 5.31 -16.10 -35.02
CA LEU A 506 6.28 -15.01 -35.10
C LEU A 506 6.28 -14.17 -33.81
N LEU A 507 5.12 -13.83 -33.25
CA LEU A 507 5.02 -13.14 -31.97
C LEU A 507 5.65 -13.97 -30.85
N ARG A 508 5.36 -15.29 -30.81
CA ARG A 508 5.95 -16.20 -29.82
C ARG A 508 7.49 -16.28 -29.94
N LYS A 509 8.02 -16.33 -31.18
CA LYS A 509 9.48 -16.33 -31.44
C LYS A 509 10.16 -15.07 -30.89
N ASN A 510 9.46 -13.94 -30.94
CA ASN A 510 9.91 -12.64 -30.44
C ASN A 510 9.50 -12.39 -28.97
N ARG A 511 9.01 -13.40 -28.23
CA ARG A 511 8.58 -13.31 -26.81
C ARG A 511 7.49 -12.24 -26.57
N ILE A 512 6.73 -11.85 -27.59
CA ILE A 512 5.60 -10.95 -27.46
C ILE A 512 4.40 -11.74 -26.93
N ARG A 513 3.77 -11.26 -25.86
CA ARG A 513 2.63 -11.91 -25.21
C ARG A 513 1.35 -11.62 -25.98
N PHE A 514 0.68 -12.66 -26.46
CA PHE A 514 -0.54 -12.53 -27.25
C PHE A 514 -1.60 -13.54 -26.83
N GLU A 515 -2.82 -13.29 -27.28
CA GLU A 515 -3.95 -14.23 -27.26
C GLU A 515 -4.62 -14.20 -28.64
N VAL A 516 -5.15 -15.36 -29.08
CA VAL A 516 -5.89 -15.49 -30.34
C VAL A 516 -7.33 -15.89 -30.04
N ASP A 517 -8.28 -15.20 -30.64
CA ASP A 517 -9.70 -15.50 -30.47
C ASP A 517 -10.20 -16.33 -31.67
N TYR A 518 -10.18 -17.64 -31.55
CA TYR A 518 -10.69 -18.59 -32.57
C TYR A 518 -12.18 -18.88 -32.44
N GLU A 519 -12.90 -18.30 -31.47
CA GLU A 519 -14.31 -18.55 -31.28
C GLU A 519 -15.13 -18.09 -32.48
N ASN A 520 -16.22 -18.82 -32.77
CA ASN A 520 -17.13 -18.49 -33.87
C ASN A 520 -18.14 -17.41 -33.43
N ARG A 521 -17.63 -16.20 -33.22
CA ARG A 521 -18.42 -14.99 -32.92
C ARG A 521 -18.01 -13.83 -33.83
N ASN A 522 -18.84 -12.78 -33.89
CA ASN A 522 -18.55 -11.68 -34.78
C ASN A 522 -17.30 -10.89 -34.38
N MET A 523 -16.64 -10.27 -35.36
CA MET A 523 -15.41 -9.51 -35.21
C MET A 523 -15.53 -8.40 -34.13
N LYS A 524 -16.68 -7.71 -34.03
CA LYS A 524 -16.89 -6.62 -33.06
C LYS A 524 -16.88 -7.14 -31.62
N GLU A 525 -17.43 -8.33 -31.40
CA GLU A 525 -17.41 -8.97 -30.08
C GLU A 525 -16.00 -9.39 -29.67
N LYS A 526 -15.23 -9.95 -30.60
CA LYS A 526 -13.82 -10.31 -30.39
C LYS A 526 -12.99 -9.07 -30.02
N ILE A 527 -13.12 -7.99 -30.81
CA ILE A 527 -12.44 -6.71 -30.49
C ILE A 527 -12.88 -6.15 -29.15
N LYS A 528 -14.18 -6.21 -28.82
CA LYS A 528 -14.70 -5.75 -27.52
C LYS A 528 -14.11 -6.55 -26.35
N ALA A 529 -13.93 -7.85 -26.50
CA ALA A 529 -13.31 -8.69 -25.47
C ALA A 529 -11.87 -8.22 -25.16
N TYR A 530 -11.06 -7.97 -26.19
CA TYR A 530 -9.71 -7.45 -26.01
C TYR A 530 -9.66 -5.99 -25.51
N LYS A 531 -10.61 -5.14 -25.88
CA LYS A 531 -10.76 -3.81 -25.30
C LYS A 531 -11.08 -3.88 -23.81
N ASN A 532 -11.93 -4.81 -23.40
CA ASN A 532 -12.24 -5.02 -21.99
C ASN A 532 -11.03 -5.55 -21.20
N SER A 533 -10.21 -6.42 -21.79
CA SER A 533 -8.96 -6.89 -21.21
C SER A 533 -7.81 -5.87 -21.28
N LYS A 534 -8.08 -4.65 -21.79
CA LYS A 534 -7.11 -3.54 -21.90
C LYS A 534 -5.87 -3.84 -22.74
N ALA A 535 -5.97 -4.78 -23.71
CA ALA A 535 -4.86 -5.08 -24.60
C ALA A 535 -4.38 -3.81 -25.35
N PRO A 536 -3.06 -3.52 -25.37
CA PRO A 536 -2.48 -2.35 -26.05
C PRO A 536 -2.79 -2.33 -27.55
N TYR A 537 -2.59 -3.46 -28.22
CA TYR A 537 -2.85 -3.63 -29.64
C TYR A 537 -3.82 -4.78 -29.89
N ILE A 538 -4.74 -4.56 -30.83
CA ILE A 538 -5.64 -5.59 -31.32
C ILE A 538 -5.47 -5.65 -32.82
N ILE A 539 -4.95 -6.75 -33.35
CA ILE A 539 -4.76 -6.95 -34.79
C ILE A 539 -5.91 -7.74 -35.38
N VAL A 540 -6.41 -7.26 -36.51
CA VAL A 540 -7.49 -7.88 -37.24
C VAL A 540 -6.93 -8.47 -38.53
N LEU A 541 -7.27 -9.72 -38.81
CA LEU A 541 -6.74 -10.49 -39.91
C LEU A 541 -7.87 -10.96 -40.81
N GLY A 542 -7.85 -10.47 -42.05
CA GLY A 542 -8.79 -10.82 -43.12
C GLY A 542 -8.07 -11.31 -44.40
N ASP A 543 -8.80 -11.39 -45.50
CA ASP A 543 -8.28 -11.85 -46.80
C ASP A 543 -7.10 -11.00 -47.29
N LYS A 544 -7.20 -9.68 -47.13
CA LYS A 544 -6.16 -8.74 -47.53
C LYS A 544 -4.87 -8.90 -46.72
N GLU A 545 -5.01 -8.91 -45.42
CA GLU A 545 -3.87 -9.07 -44.50
C GLU A 545 -3.15 -10.40 -44.77
N ALA A 546 -3.89 -11.47 -44.99
CA ALA A 546 -3.33 -12.79 -45.31
C ALA A 546 -2.57 -12.81 -46.62
N SER A 547 -3.10 -12.15 -47.67
CA SER A 547 -2.49 -12.13 -49.02
C SER A 547 -1.26 -11.21 -49.11
N GLU A 548 -1.26 -10.08 -48.36
CA GLU A 548 -0.21 -9.06 -48.42
C GLU A 548 0.82 -9.21 -47.29
N ASN A 549 0.66 -10.18 -46.38
CA ASN A 549 1.47 -10.38 -45.17
C ASN A 549 1.54 -9.11 -44.26
N THR A 550 0.37 -8.52 -44.04
CA THR A 550 0.17 -7.31 -43.23
C THR A 550 -0.74 -7.59 -42.06
N VAL A 551 -0.94 -6.60 -41.21
CA VAL A 551 -1.92 -6.59 -40.12
C VAL A 551 -2.69 -5.27 -40.10
N SER A 552 -3.97 -5.30 -39.68
CA SER A 552 -4.75 -4.09 -39.41
C SER A 552 -4.81 -3.89 -37.88
N VAL A 553 -4.26 -2.79 -37.39
CA VAL A 553 -3.97 -2.57 -35.96
C VAL A 553 -4.96 -1.58 -35.35
N ASN A 554 -5.64 -1.98 -34.26
CA ASN A 554 -6.36 -1.08 -33.39
C ASN A 554 -5.49 -0.82 -32.16
N VAL A 555 -5.20 0.44 -31.91
CA VAL A 555 -4.39 0.88 -30.77
C VAL A 555 -5.31 1.28 -29.63
N ARG A 556 -5.03 0.85 -28.41
CA ARG A 556 -5.77 1.27 -27.21
C ARG A 556 -5.71 2.80 -27.05
N GLY A 557 -6.87 3.42 -26.79
CA GLY A 557 -6.98 4.88 -26.70
C GLY A 557 -7.17 5.61 -28.02
N SER A 558 -6.96 4.93 -29.17
CA SER A 558 -7.23 5.48 -30.51
C SER A 558 -8.55 4.98 -31.07
N ASN A 559 -9.26 5.85 -31.77
CA ASN A 559 -10.47 5.49 -32.53
C ASN A 559 -10.15 5.12 -33.98
N LYS A 560 -8.92 5.31 -34.44
CA LYS A 560 -8.49 5.01 -35.80
C LYS A 560 -7.85 3.63 -35.83
N GLN A 561 -8.19 2.84 -36.89
CA GLN A 561 -7.49 1.61 -37.23
C GLN A 561 -6.38 1.94 -38.22
N ILE A 562 -5.18 1.44 -37.97
CA ILE A 562 -4.07 1.53 -38.92
C ILE A 562 -4.11 0.30 -39.80
N GLN A 563 -4.23 0.49 -41.10
CA GLN A 563 -4.35 -0.60 -42.07
C GLN A 563 -3.04 -0.86 -42.80
N ASN A 564 -2.89 -2.08 -43.31
CA ASN A 564 -1.77 -2.50 -44.15
C ASN A 564 -0.39 -2.35 -43.51
N VAL A 565 -0.29 -2.54 -42.21
CA VAL A 565 0.98 -2.53 -41.52
C VAL A 565 1.76 -3.81 -41.87
N PRO A 566 2.97 -3.72 -42.44
CA PRO A 566 3.79 -4.90 -42.69
C PRO A 566 4.06 -5.66 -41.40
N LEU A 567 3.89 -6.98 -41.39
CA LEU A 567 3.99 -7.80 -40.17
C LEU A 567 5.36 -7.72 -39.51
N ASP A 568 6.43 -7.65 -40.31
CA ASP A 568 7.81 -7.46 -39.81
C ASP A 568 7.99 -6.12 -39.07
N LYS A 569 7.44 -5.05 -39.63
CA LYS A 569 7.48 -3.71 -38.99
C LYS A 569 6.68 -3.66 -37.70
N PHE A 570 5.53 -4.32 -37.66
CA PHE A 570 4.75 -4.45 -36.42
C PHE A 570 5.53 -5.18 -35.34
N ILE A 571 6.23 -6.26 -35.69
CA ILE A 571 7.06 -7.02 -34.73
C ILE A 571 8.27 -6.20 -34.28
N GLU A 572 8.94 -5.48 -35.18
CA GLU A 572 10.06 -4.60 -34.87
C GLU A 572 9.65 -3.56 -33.82
N MET A 573 8.54 -2.84 -34.04
CA MET A 573 7.96 -1.90 -33.10
C MET A 573 7.65 -2.53 -31.72
N CYS A 574 7.04 -3.72 -31.72
CA CYS A 574 6.76 -4.42 -30.46
C CYS A 574 8.03 -4.78 -29.68
N ASN A 575 9.10 -5.17 -30.37
CA ASN A 575 10.39 -5.45 -29.77
C ASN A 575 11.03 -4.18 -29.18
N GLU A 576 11.00 -3.08 -29.91
CA GLU A 576 11.50 -1.77 -29.46
C GLU A 576 10.75 -1.31 -28.20
N MET A 577 9.43 -1.37 -28.18
CA MET A 577 8.62 -1.02 -27.01
C MET A 577 8.89 -1.90 -25.78
N ASN A 578 9.23 -3.17 -25.98
CA ASN A 578 9.65 -4.05 -24.88
C ASN A 578 11.03 -3.68 -24.36
N LEU A 579 11.97 -3.35 -25.25
CA LEU A 579 13.36 -3.04 -24.89
C LEU A 579 13.48 -1.69 -24.18
N GLU A 580 12.79 -0.68 -24.69
CA GLU A 580 12.86 0.69 -24.16
C GLU A 580 11.93 0.96 -22.99
N HIS A 581 11.09 0.00 -22.60
CA HIS A 581 10.11 0.11 -21.52
C HIS A 581 9.18 1.34 -21.64
N ASN A 582 8.80 1.71 -22.86
CA ASN A 582 7.98 2.88 -23.13
C ASN A 582 6.63 2.85 -22.42
N LEU A 583 6.25 3.97 -21.78
CA LEU A 583 4.95 4.13 -21.13
C LEU A 583 3.84 4.40 -22.14
N GLU A 584 4.14 5.15 -23.18
CA GLU A 584 3.19 5.53 -24.24
C GLU A 584 3.14 4.48 -25.35
N LEU A 585 1.95 4.33 -25.95
CA LEU A 585 1.79 3.45 -27.11
C LEU A 585 2.10 4.19 -28.41
N ILE A 586 2.77 3.51 -29.33
CA ILE A 586 3.00 4.04 -30.68
C ILE A 586 1.68 3.97 -31.45
N VAL A 587 1.23 5.12 -31.95
CA VAL A 587 -0.06 5.28 -32.66
C VAL A 587 0.09 5.54 -34.15
N GLU A 588 1.32 5.74 -34.63
CA GLU A 588 1.68 5.92 -36.05
C GLU A 588 2.65 4.81 -36.45
N LEU A 589 2.26 3.99 -37.44
CA LEU A 589 2.98 2.79 -37.92
C LEU A 589 3.22 2.83 -39.42
#